data_b3f625d78d4550aee6877bc67f169741
#
_entry.id   b3f625d78d4550aee6877bc67f169741
#
_cell.length_a   1.000
_cell.length_b   1.000
_cell.length_c   1.000
_cell.angle_alpha   90.00
_cell.angle_beta   90.00
_cell.angle_gamma   90.00
#
_symmetry.space_group_name_H-M   'P 1'
#
loop_
_entity.id
_entity.type
_entity.pdbx_description
1 polymer ?
#
loop_
_entity_poly.entity_id
_entity_poly.type
_entity_poly.pdbx_seq_one_letter_code
_entity_poly.pdbx_strand_id
1 'polypeptide(L)'
;MTASAHDSHSGTGSSALATIDWRGRPIRIEHQWIAPERTAAPLVVFLHEGLGSVAMWKDFPTQLCNAGGFRGLVFSRPAYGRSTPRDADETWDVDFMHRQAHEVLPALFDVLGIREQPWLFGHSDGGSISLLYAAHAPDCVAGLVVLAPHLFVEDLTITNIEAAREAYLNTDLPKKLGRYHDDADSAFWGWNRIWLHPPFRQWNIEAELDAIRCPVLAVQGVDDEYGTLQQIRGIASRVHRTQLLELPDCGHSPHKDQPQQVIDATVSFINQWRQP
;
A
#
# COMPACT_ATOMS: atom_id res chain seq x y z
N MET A 1 2.92 41.22 -31.00
CA MET A 1 3.10 39.78 -31.20
C MET A 1 3.31 39.18 -29.83
N THR A 2 2.23 38.70 -29.26
CA THR A 2 2.19 38.11 -27.90
C THR A 2 2.30 36.60 -28.03
N ALA A 3 3.40 36.04 -27.55
CA ALA A 3 3.58 34.60 -27.49
C ALA A 3 2.72 34.03 -26.33
N SER A 4 1.78 33.17 -26.68
CA SER A 4 0.95 32.39 -25.74
C SER A 4 1.80 31.30 -25.10
N ALA A 5 1.93 31.32 -23.79
CA ALA A 5 2.51 30.25 -23.04
C ALA A 5 1.53 29.06 -23.04
N HIS A 6 1.94 27.94 -23.59
CA HIS A 6 1.22 26.68 -23.45
C HIS A 6 1.47 26.12 -22.03
N ASP A 7 0.45 26.20 -21.20
CA ASP A 7 0.35 25.41 -19.97
C ASP A 7 0.23 23.94 -20.35
N SER A 8 1.33 23.19 -20.20
CA SER A 8 1.34 21.76 -20.28
C SER A 8 0.79 21.20 -18.96
N HIS A 9 -0.53 21.09 -18.84
CA HIS A 9 -1.15 20.25 -17.82
C HIS A 9 -0.80 18.80 -18.13
N SER A 10 0.15 18.25 -17.37
CA SER A 10 0.43 16.81 -17.32
C SER A 10 -0.81 16.11 -16.76
N GLY A 11 -1.53 15.40 -17.65
CA GLY A 11 -2.77 14.71 -17.33
C GLY A 11 -2.56 13.62 -16.26
N THR A 12 -2.91 13.90 -15.01
CA THR A 12 -3.24 12.86 -14.05
C THR A 12 -4.57 12.26 -14.49
N GLY A 13 -4.55 11.02 -14.99
CA GLY A 13 -5.76 10.31 -15.39
C GLY A 13 -6.78 10.32 -14.24
N SER A 14 -8.06 10.53 -14.56
CA SER A 14 -9.13 10.47 -13.57
C SER A 14 -9.23 9.05 -13.01
N SER A 15 -9.46 8.92 -11.68
CA SER A 15 -9.74 7.60 -11.07
C SER A 15 -11.07 7.04 -11.59
N ALA A 16 -11.14 5.71 -11.72
CA ALA A 16 -12.30 4.96 -12.12
C ALA A 16 -12.76 4.04 -10.97
N LEU A 17 -13.93 3.41 -11.12
CA LEU A 17 -14.47 2.46 -10.15
C LEU A 17 -14.62 1.09 -10.83
N ALA A 18 -14.03 0.05 -10.25
CA ALA A 18 -14.27 -1.34 -10.60
C ALA A 18 -15.20 -1.96 -9.57
N THR A 19 -16.16 -2.79 -10.00
CA THR A 19 -17.03 -3.54 -9.08
C THR A 19 -16.51 -4.96 -8.94
N ILE A 20 -16.22 -5.36 -7.71
CA ILE A 20 -15.88 -6.74 -7.35
C ILE A 20 -16.98 -7.34 -6.48
N ASP A 21 -17.14 -8.65 -6.53
CA ASP A 21 -17.90 -9.36 -5.50
C ASP A 21 -16.96 -9.67 -4.33
N TRP A 22 -17.29 -9.17 -3.16
CA TRP A 22 -16.57 -9.49 -1.93
C TRP A 22 -17.54 -10.08 -0.92
N ARG A 23 -17.40 -11.39 -0.69
CA ARG A 23 -18.21 -12.15 0.28
C ARG A 23 -19.72 -12.07 -0.02
N GLY A 24 -20.08 -12.17 -1.30
CA GLY A 24 -21.46 -12.10 -1.77
C GLY A 24 -22.05 -10.69 -1.81
N ARG A 25 -21.23 -9.65 -1.67
CA ARG A 25 -21.62 -8.25 -1.76
C ARG A 25 -20.86 -7.54 -2.88
N PRO A 26 -21.53 -6.86 -3.79
CA PRO A 26 -20.86 -6.03 -4.78
C PRO A 26 -20.31 -4.77 -4.07
N ILE A 27 -18.99 -4.57 -4.16
CA ILE A 27 -18.33 -3.36 -3.70
C ILE A 27 -17.58 -2.70 -4.84
N ARG A 28 -17.50 -1.38 -4.81
CA ARG A 28 -16.76 -0.58 -5.79
C ARG A 28 -15.38 -0.28 -5.25
N ILE A 29 -14.36 -0.46 -6.06
CA ILE A 29 -12.95 -0.16 -5.77
C ILE A 29 -12.50 0.99 -6.67
N GLU A 30 -12.10 2.10 -6.05
CA GLU A 30 -11.47 3.19 -6.74
C GLU A 30 -10.08 2.76 -7.22
N HIS A 31 -9.78 3.04 -8.51
CA HIS A 31 -8.47 2.75 -9.07
C HIS A 31 -8.07 3.76 -10.14
N GLN A 32 -6.76 3.86 -10.38
CA GLN A 32 -6.18 4.72 -11.40
C GLN A 32 -5.02 3.99 -12.07
N TRP A 33 -5.03 3.99 -13.41
CA TRP A 33 -3.91 3.51 -14.20
C TRP A 33 -2.90 4.61 -14.48
N ILE A 34 -1.62 4.25 -14.49
CA ILE A 34 -0.50 5.11 -14.87
C ILE A 34 0.16 4.48 -16.08
N ALA A 35 0.31 5.24 -17.16
CA ALA A 35 0.90 4.81 -18.42
C ALA A 35 0.36 3.44 -18.90
N PRO A 36 -1.00 3.26 -19.00
CA PRO A 36 -1.61 1.99 -19.39
C PRO A 36 -1.21 1.51 -20.78
N GLU A 37 -0.76 2.42 -21.63
CA GLU A 37 -0.26 2.13 -22.98
C GLU A 37 1.06 1.38 -23.00
N ARG A 38 1.81 1.36 -21.90
CA ARG A 38 3.08 0.63 -21.75
C ARG A 38 2.84 -0.86 -21.50
N THR A 39 2.12 -1.54 -22.40
CA THR A 39 1.63 -2.92 -22.19
C THR A 39 2.73 -3.97 -22.02
N ALA A 40 3.94 -3.74 -22.55
CA ALA A 40 5.09 -4.63 -22.39
C ALA A 40 5.96 -4.29 -21.15
N ALA A 41 5.63 -3.21 -20.43
CA ALA A 41 6.38 -2.81 -19.25
C ALA A 41 5.94 -3.58 -18.01
N PRO A 42 6.82 -3.75 -17.00
CA PRO A 42 6.43 -4.30 -15.71
C PRO A 42 5.25 -3.52 -15.12
N LEU A 43 4.26 -4.24 -14.59
CA LEU A 43 3.15 -3.66 -13.87
C LEU A 43 3.54 -3.50 -12.38
N VAL A 44 3.40 -2.30 -11.85
CA VAL A 44 3.56 -2.00 -10.42
C VAL A 44 2.18 -1.66 -9.84
N VAL A 45 1.74 -2.42 -8.84
CA VAL A 45 0.47 -2.20 -8.14
C VAL A 45 0.76 -1.59 -6.78
N PHE A 46 0.16 -0.43 -6.51
CA PHE A 46 0.40 0.36 -5.29
C PHE A 46 -0.69 0.10 -4.25
N LEU A 47 -0.26 -0.39 -3.07
CA LEU A 47 -1.12 -0.65 -1.92
C LEU A 47 -0.81 0.36 -0.81
N HIS A 48 -1.80 1.18 -0.46
CA HIS A 48 -1.64 2.28 0.49
C HIS A 48 -1.64 1.82 1.95
N GLU A 49 -1.17 2.72 2.83
CA GLU A 49 -1.15 2.60 4.29
C GLU A 49 -2.55 2.60 4.92
N GLY A 50 -2.60 2.51 6.27
CA GLY A 50 -3.81 2.39 7.08
C GLY A 50 -4.86 3.47 6.85
N LEU A 51 -4.45 4.70 6.49
CA LEU A 51 -5.37 5.82 6.19
C LEU A 51 -5.19 6.37 4.78
N GLY A 52 -4.51 5.64 3.90
CA GLY A 52 -4.22 6.06 2.55
C GLY A 52 -5.39 5.93 1.57
N SER A 53 -5.15 6.41 0.34
CA SER A 53 -6.07 6.31 -0.80
C SER A 53 -5.32 6.61 -2.10
N VAL A 54 -5.95 6.43 -3.25
CA VAL A 54 -5.40 6.87 -4.55
C VAL A 54 -4.91 8.31 -4.46
N ALA A 55 -5.73 9.22 -3.92
CA ALA A 55 -5.41 10.64 -3.84
C ALA A 55 -4.26 10.96 -2.87
N MET A 56 -4.03 10.14 -1.85
CA MET A 56 -2.99 10.38 -0.84
C MET A 56 -1.59 9.98 -1.28
N TRP A 57 -1.47 9.15 -2.31
CA TRP A 57 -0.18 8.86 -2.96
C TRP A 57 0.41 10.08 -3.68
N LYS A 58 -0.42 11.09 -3.99
CA LYS A 58 -0.03 12.25 -4.80
C LYS A 58 0.56 11.80 -6.14
N ASP A 59 1.67 12.39 -6.53
CA ASP A 59 2.38 12.14 -7.78
C ASP A 59 3.47 11.05 -7.69
N PHE A 60 3.73 10.54 -6.48
CA PHE A 60 4.80 9.55 -6.27
C PHE A 60 4.68 8.31 -7.20
N PRO A 61 3.50 7.66 -7.37
CA PRO A 61 3.38 6.53 -8.29
C PRO A 61 3.71 6.91 -9.74
N THR A 62 3.33 8.12 -10.17
CA THR A 62 3.64 8.63 -11.51
C THR A 62 5.14 8.87 -11.67
N GLN A 63 5.79 9.46 -10.67
CA GLN A 63 7.24 9.68 -10.68
C GLN A 63 7.99 8.35 -10.77
N LEU A 64 7.63 7.38 -9.93
CA LEU A 64 8.26 6.05 -9.96
C LEU A 64 8.05 5.34 -11.31
N CYS A 65 6.83 5.30 -11.82
CA CYS A 65 6.53 4.66 -13.10
C CYS A 65 7.25 5.32 -14.26
N ASN A 66 7.40 6.64 -14.25
CA ASN A 66 8.14 7.35 -15.28
C ASN A 66 9.66 7.10 -15.18
N ALA A 67 10.22 7.12 -13.97
CA ALA A 67 11.64 6.86 -13.75
C ALA A 67 12.05 5.44 -14.19
N GLY A 68 11.21 4.43 -13.92
CA GLY A 68 11.49 3.05 -14.28
C GLY A 68 10.95 2.59 -15.63
N GLY A 69 10.19 3.44 -16.33
CA GLY A 69 9.48 3.04 -17.56
C GLY A 69 8.39 2.00 -17.28
N PHE A 70 7.81 1.99 -16.08
CA PHE A 70 6.81 1.01 -15.64
C PHE A 70 5.38 1.43 -16.02
N ARG A 71 4.47 0.47 -15.96
CA ARG A 71 3.03 0.68 -15.93
C ARG A 71 2.55 0.57 -14.49
N GLY A 72 1.63 1.42 -14.06
CA GLY A 72 1.17 1.46 -12.67
C GLY A 72 -0.33 1.25 -12.53
N LEU A 73 -0.73 0.61 -11.44
CA LEU A 73 -2.09 0.57 -10.93
C LEU A 73 -2.09 1.06 -9.48
N VAL A 74 -2.80 2.14 -9.21
CA VAL A 74 -3.04 2.64 -7.85
C VAL A 74 -4.51 2.38 -7.53
N PHE A 75 -4.82 1.87 -6.34
CA PHE A 75 -6.20 1.67 -5.92
C PHE A 75 -6.42 2.04 -4.46
N SER A 76 -7.64 2.42 -4.12
CA SER A 76 -8.07 2.60 -2.73
C SER A 76 -8.69 1.29 -2.24
N ARG A 77 -8.19 0.76 -1.13
CA ARG A 77 -8.72 -0.45 -0.50
C ARG A 77 -10.19 -0.25 -0.09
N PRO A 78 -10.99 -1.33 0.12
CA PRO A 78 -12.34 -1.21 0.67
C PRO A 78 -12.37 -0.32 1.91
N ALA A 79 -13.34 0.56 2.03
CA ALA A 79 -13.53 1.58 3.06
C ALA A 79 -12.67 2.86 2.90
N TYR A 80 -11.78 2.93 1.91
CA TYR A 80 -10.89 4.08 1.72
C TYR A 80 -11.13 4.80 0.39
N GLY A 81 -10.69 6.06 0.32
CA GLY A 81 -10.79 6.87 -0.88
C GLY A 81 -12.24 7.01 -1.32
N ARG A 82 -12.50 6.67 -2.60
CA ARG A 82 -13.82 6.61 -3.22
C ARG A 82 -14.34 5.17 -3.37
N SER A 83 -13.66 4.20 -2.77
CA SER A 83 -14.15 2.84 -2.68
C SER A 83 -15.35 2.76 -1.74
N THR A 84 -16.16 1.69 -1.88
CA THR A 84 -17.33 1.49 -1.03
C THR A 84 -16.94 1.60 0.45
N PRO A 85 -17.56 2.53 1.20
CA PRO A 85 -17.33 2.66 2.63
C PRO A 85 -17.72 1.39 3.38
N ARG A 86 -17.14 1.20 4.56
CA ARG A 86 -17.54 0.17 5.52
C ARG A 86 -18.93 0.51 6.07
N ASP A 87 -19.76 -0.50 6.29
CA ASP A 87 -21.04 -0.29 7.00
C ASP A 87 -20.77 0.23 8.43
N ALA A 88 -21.65 1.06 8.95
CA ALA A 88 -21.44 1.76 10.22
C ALA A 88 -21.28 0.79 11.42
N ASP A 89 -21.96 -0.35 11.36
CA ASP A 89 -21.93 -1.43 12.36
C ASP A 89 -20.92 -2.54 12.05
N GLU A 90 -20.29 -2.51 10.89
CA GLU A 90 -19.26 -3.48 10.52
C GLU A 90 -18.00 -3.26 11.36
N THR A 91 -17.50 -4.32 11.96
CA THR A 91 -16.22 -4.36 12.66
C THR A 91 -15.25 -5.27 11.90
N TRP A 92 -14.02 -4.82 11.75
CA TRP A 92 -12.98 -5.70 11.20
C TRP A 92 -12.49 -6.68 12.25
N ASP A 93 -12.06 -7.85 11.79
CA ASP A 93 -11.50 -8.90 12.63
C ASP A 93 -9.98 -8.97 12.45
N VAL A 94 -9.31 -9.76 13.29
CA VAL A 94 -7.85 -9.91 13.30
C VAL A 94 -7.25 -10.35 11.95
N ASP A 95 -8.05 -10.95 11.10
CA ASP A 95 -7.67 -11.40 9.75
C ASP A 95 -7.94 -10.37 8.64
N PHE A 96 -8.24 -9.09 8.96
CA PHE A 96 -8.65 -8.11 7.96
C PHE A 96 -7.61 -7.90 6.84
N MET A 97 -6.31 -7.94 7.15
CA MET A 97 -5.26 -7.83 6.13
C MET A 97 -5.19 -9.10 5.29
N HIS A 98 -5.35 -10.27 5.89
CA HIS A 98 -5.42 -11.55 5.16
C HIS A 98 -6.58 -11.55 4.18
N ARG A 99 -7.77 -11.09 4.59
CA ARG A 99 -8.94 -10.98 3.71
C ARG A 99 -8.68 -10.05 2.53
N GLN A 100 -8.03 -8.92 2.77
CA GLN A 100 -7.67 -8.00 1.68
C GLN A 100 -6.67 -8.65 0.71
N ALA A 101 -5.69 -9.36 1.23
CA ALA A 101 -4.70 -10.09 0.43
C ALA A 101 -5.32 -11.25 -0.36
N HIS A 102 -6.15 -12.07 0.29
CA HIS A 102 -6.60 -13.35 -0.27
C HIS A 102 -7.92 -13.27 -1.04
N GLU A 103 -8.74 -12.24 -0.77
CA GLU A 103 -10.07 -12.10 -1.36
C GLU A 103 -10.15 -10.86 -2.27
N VAL A 104 -9.77 -9.68 -1.77
CA VAL A 104 -9.94 -8.40 -2.48
C VAL A 104 -8.97 -8.27 -3.64
N LEU A 105 -7.67 -8.51 -3.41
CA LEU A 105 -6.65 -8.37 -4.44
C LEU A 105 -6.89 -9.28 -5.66
N PRO A 106 -7.11 -10.60 -5.48
CA PRO A 106 -7.42 -11.48 -6.62
C PRO A 106 -8.67 -11.07 -7.38
N ALA A 107 -9.75 -10.69 -6.67
CA ALA A 107 -10.99 -10.25 -7.30
C ALA A 107 -10.79 -8.95 -8.11
N LEU A 108 -9.99 -8.01 -7.59
CA LEU A 108 -9.64 -6.79 -8.30
C LEU A 108 -8.82 -7.10 -9.56
N PHE A 109 -7.82 -7.96 -9.46
CA PHE A 109 -6.99 -8.36 -10.60
C PHE A 109 -7.83 -9.04 -11.67
N ASP A 110 -8.76 -9.91 -11.27
CA ASP A 110 -9.64 -10.61 -12.20
C ASP A 110 -10.54 -9.63 -12.97
N VAL A 111 -11.21 -8.72 -12.29
CA VAL A 111 -12.11 -7.73 -12.91
C VAL A 111 -11.34 -6.74 -13.81
N LEU A 112 -10.11 -6.37 -13.43
CA LEU A 112 -9.26 -5.48 -14.24
C LEU A 112 -8.50 -6.22 -15.35
N GLY A 113 -8.66 -7.54 -15.47
CA GLY A 113 -8.03 -8.35 -16.50
C GLY A 113 -6.51 -8.47 -16.36
N ILE A 114 -5.97 -8.32 -15.15
CA ILE A 114 -4.54 -8.49 -14.86
C ILE A 114 -4.24 -9.99 -14.82
N ARG A 115 -3.40 -10.46 -15.75
CA ARG A 115 -3.02 -11.87 -15.89
C ARG A 115 -1.51 -12.08 -15.74
N GLU A 116 -0.72 -11.02 -15.87
CA GLU A 116 0.71 -11.01 -15.62
C GLU A 116 1.00 -11.00 -14.13
N GLN A 117 2.20 -11.40 -13.74
CA GLN A 117 2.72 -11.27 -12.38
C GLN A 117 3.11 -9.81 -12.11
N PRO A 118 2.36 -9.06 -11.27
CA PRO A 118 2.72 -7.69 -10.97
C PRO A 118 3.86 -7.62 -9.93
N TRP A 119 4.52 -6.48 -9.88
CA TRP A 119 5.26 -6.02 -8.72
C TRP A 119 4.28 -5.37 -7.75
N LEU A 120 4.29 -5.75 -6.47
CA LEU A 120 3.49 -5.07 -5.46
C LEU A 120 4.36 -4.05 -4.72
N PHE A 121 3.91 -2.79 -4.73
CA PHE A 121 4.52 -1.70 -3.98
C PHE A 121 3.59 -1.32 -2.84
N GLY A 122 3.90 -1.79 -1.62
CA GLY A 122 3.04 -1.62 -0.47
C GLY A 122 3.65 -0.74 0.62
N HIS A 123 2.84 0.15 1.20
CA HIS A 123 3.25 0.95 2.35
C HIS A 123 2.44 0.57 3.59
N SER A 124 3.10 0.37 4.73
CA SER A 124 2.48 0.06 6.04
C SER A 124 1.52 -1.13 5.94
N ASP A 125 0.21 -0.99 6.26
CA ASP A 125 -0.82 -2.02 6.01
C ASP A 125 -0.70 -2.62 4.60
N GLY A 126 -0.52 -1.76 3.58
CA GLY A 126 -0.37 -2.20 2.20
C GLY A 126 0.89 -3.05 1.98
N GLY A 127 1.95 -2.79 2.73
CA GLY A 127 3.16 -3.61 2.75
C GLY A 127 2.89 -4.99 3.34
N SER A 128 2.21 -5.05 4.49
CA SER A 128 1.82 -6.30 5.13
C SER A 128 0.87 -7.13 4.25
N ILE A 129 -0.11 -6.47 3.61
CA ILE A 129 -1.03 -7.12 2.65
C ILE A 129 -0.26 -7.68 1.44
N SER A 130 0.76 -6.96 0.95
CA SER A 130 1.61 -7.44 -0.15
C SER A 130 2.40 -8.69 0.23
N LEU A 131 2.96 -8.74 1.44
CA LEU A 131 3.64 -9.91 1.98
C LEU A 131 2.69 -11.10 2.11
N LEU A 132 1.51 -10.90 2.69
CA LEU A 132 0.47 -11.93 2.83
C LEU A 132 0.01 -12.48 1.47
N TYR A 133 -0.18 -11.60 0.48
CA TYR A 133 -0.54 -12.04 -0.86
C TYR A 133 0.54 -12.89 -1.51
N ALA A 134 1.81 -12.46 -1.43
CA ALA A 134 2.93 -13.22 -1.98
C ALA A 134 3.17 -14.56 -1.26
N ALA A 135 2.88 -14.64 0.04
CA ALA A 135 2.93 -15.89 0.79
C ALA A 135 1.82 -16.86 0.38
N HIS A 136 0.60 -16.34 0.17
CA HIS A 136 -0.58 -17.13 -0.23
C HIS A 136 -0.51 -17.60 -1.68
N ALA A 137 -0.03 -16.75 -2.58
CA ALA A 137 0.03 -17.00 -4.03
C ALA A 137 1.44 -16.73 -4.57
N PRO A 138 2.46 -17.55 -4.18
CA PRO A 138 3.87 -17.25 -4.41
C PRO A 138 4.27 -17.19 -5.89
N ASP A 139 3.48 -17.82 -6.77
CA ASP A 139 3.73 -17.83 -8.21
C ASP A 139 2.91 -16.74 -8.96
N CYS A 140 2.18 -15.86 -8.23
CA CYS A 140 1.34 -14.83 -8.83
C CYS A 140 1.94 -13.41 -8.78
N VAL A 141 3.15 -13.24 -8.27
CA VAL A 141 3.85 -11.95 -8.18
C VAL A 141 5.27 -12.03 -8.71
N ALA A 142 5.71 -10.98 -9.40
CA ALA A 142 7.10 -10.87 -9.88
C ALA A 142 8.06 -10.50 -8.73
N GLY A 143 7.61 -9.71 -7.77
CA GLY A 143 8.37 -9.29 -6.61
C GLY A 143 7.64 -8.26 -5.76
N LEU A 144 8.26 -7.91 -4.64
CA LEU A 144 7.71 -6.97 -3.66
C LEU A 144 8.65 -5.79 -3.43
N VAL A 145 8.07 -4.61 -3.26
CA VAL A 145 8.69 -3.45 -2.63
C VAL A 145 7.79 -3.06 -1.47
N VAL A 146 8.27 -3.22 -0.24
CA VAL A 146 7.46 -2.94 0.94
C VAL A 146 8.13 -1.84 1.78
N LEU A 147 7.37 -0.79 2.08
CA LEU A 147 7.79 0.35 2.85
C LEU A 147 7.14 0.28 4.23
N ALA A 148 7.96 0.26 5.29
CA ALA A 148 7.49 0.27 6.68
C ALA A 148 6.33 -0.73 6.95
N PRO A 149 6.41 -1.99 6.49
CA PRO A 149 5.36 -2.98 6.75
C PRO A 149 5.36 -3.39 8.22
N HIS A 150 4.27 -3.99 8.67
CA HIS A 150 4.21 -4.65 9.97
C HIS A 150 4.18 -6.19 9.79
N LEU A 151 4.98 -6.89 10.55
CA LEU A 151 4.96 -8.35 10.68
C LEU A 151 4.26 -8.78 11.96
N PHE A 152 4.32 -7.94 12.98
CA PHE A 152 3.73 -8.11 14.30
C PHE A 152 3.43 -6.75 14.92
N VAL A 153 2.63 -6.75 15.98
CA VAL A 153 2.23 -5.52 16.67
C VAL A 153 3.24 -5.17 17.77
N GLU A 154 3.75 -3.94 17.75
CA GLU A 154 4.66 -3.39 18.76
C GLU A 154 3.93 -2.40 19.70
N ASP A 155 4.44 -2.19 20.90
CA ASP A 155 3.90 -1.19 21.84
C ASP A 155 4.00 0.23 21.27
N LEU A 156 5.08 0.51 20.54
CA LEU A 156 5.28 1.78 19.82
C LEU A 156 4.13 2.04 18.84
N THR A 157 3.74 1.04 18.04
CA THR A 157 2.62 1.13 17.10
C THR A 157 1.33 1.49 17.82
N ILE A 158 1.00 0.78 18.89
CA ILE A 158 -0.23 1.01 19.65
C ILE A 158 -0.27 2.42 20.23
N THR A 159 0.84 2.87 20.82
CA THR A 159 0.95 4.22 21.42
C THR A 159 0.64 5.30 20.38
N ASN A 160 1.20 5.18 19.18
CA ASN A 160 0.97 6.18 18.13
C ASN A 160 -0.42 6.08 17.49
N ILE A 161 -1.02 4.89 17.42
CA ILE A 161 -2.41 4.73 16.99
C ILE A 161 -3.40 5.29 18.03
N GLU A 162 -3.11 5.18 19.33
CA GLU A 162 -3.88 5.85 20.38
C GLU A 162 -3.75 7.38 20.27
N ALA A 163 -2.56 7.90 20.02
CA ALA A 163 -2.35 9.33 19.76
C ALA A 163 -3.10 9.82 18.53
N ALA A 164 -3.16 9.00 17.46
CA ALA A 164 -3.96 9.30 16.28
C ALA A 164 -5.47 9.38 16.62
N ARG A 165 -5.98 8.52 17.52
CA ARG A 165 -7.36 8.60 18.01
C ARG A 165 -7.64 9.92 18.72
N GLU A 166 -6.74 10.32 19.63
CA GLU A 166 -6.89 11.60 20.32
C GLU A 166 -6.84 12.78 19.35
N ALA A 167 -5.96 12.71 18.34
CA ALA A 167 -5.90 13.74 17.30
C ALA A 167 -7.20 13.78 16.48
N TYR A 168 -7.79 12.63 16.14
CA TYR A 168 -9.05 12.57 15.39
C TYR A 168 -10.21 13.20 16.17
N LEU A 169 -10.29 12.95 17.48
CA LEU A 169 -11.36 13.46 18.35
C LEU A 169 -11.20 14.95 18.69
N ASN A 170 -9.95 15.47 18.75
CA ASN A 170 -9.68 16.77 19.36
C ASN A 170 -9.10 17.80 18.39
N THR A 171 -8.90 17.46 17.10
CA THR A 171 -8.32 18.37 16.09
C THR A 171 -9.15 18.42 14.81
N ASP A 172 -8.64 19.08 13.78
CA ASP A 172 -9.24 19.13 12.44
C ASP A 172 -8.88 17.92 11.55
N LEU A 173 -8.33 16.86 12.13
CA LEU A 173 -7.93 15.66 11.39
C LEU A 173 -9.09 15.03 10.58
N PRO A 174 -10.33 14.89 11.12
CA PRO A 174 -11.47 14.40 10.32
C PRO A 174 -11.71 15.21 9.05
N LYS A 175 -11.65 16.53 9.16
CA LYS A 175 -11.79 17.44 8.01
C LYS A 175 -10.65 17.30 7.00
N LYS A 176 -9.42 17.05 7.47
CA LYS A 176 -8.27 16.80 6.60
C LYS A 176 -8.42 15.49 5.84
N LEU A 177 -8.82 14.41 6.51
CA LEU A 177 -9.07 13.11 5.91
C LEU A 177 -10.25 13.13 4.93
N GLY A 178 -11.30 13.89 5.22
CA GLY A 178 -12.45 14.09 4.32
C GLY A 178 -12.12 14.73 2.96
N ARG A 179 -10.87 15.18 2.74
CA ARG A 179 -10.39 15.59 1.42
C ARG A 179 -9.96 14.41 0.54
N TYR A 180 -9.76 13.25 1.15
CA TYR A 180 -9.16 12.08 0.53
C TYR A 180 -10.04 10.83 0.59
N HIS A 181 -11.11 10.88 1.40
CA HIS A 181 -12.06 9.79 1.59
C HIS A 181 -13.49 10.33 1.47
N ASP A 182 -14.34 9.60 0.75
CA ASP A 182 -15.77 9.90 0.66
C ASP A 182 -16.44 9.76 2.05
N ASP A 183 -15.92 8.84 2.89
CA ASP A 183 -16.31 8.65 4.29
C ASP A 183 -15.05 8.54 5.17
N ALA A 184 -14.64 9.67 5.77
CA ALA A 184 -13.47 9.73 6.63
C ALA A 184 -13.66 8.94 7.95
N ASP A 185 -14.90 8.89 8.47
CA ASP A 185 -15.21 8.14 9.69
C ASP A 185 -15.13 6.62 9.43
N SER A 186 -15.65 6.15 8.30
CA SER A 186 -15.51 4.76 7.87
C SER A 186 -14.05 4.35 7.79
N ALA A 187 -13.21 5.16 7.11
CA ALA A 187 -11.79 4.89 6.94
C ALA A 187 -11.05 4.91 8.28
N PHE A 188 -11.22 5.98 9.06
CA PHE A 188 -10.47 6.16 10.31
C PHE A 188 -10.87 5.13 11.37
N TRP A 189 -12.16 4.96 11.64
CA TRP A 189 -12.60 4.05 12.70
C TRP A 189 -12.46 2.59 12.33
N GLY A 190 -12.50 2.24 11.03
CA GLY A 190 -12.13 0.90 10.58
C GLY A 190 -10.70 0.56 10.98
N TRP A 191 -9.73 1.38 10.58
CA TRP A 191 -8.33 1.22 10.89
C TRP A 191 -8.02 1.33 12.39
N ASN A 192 -8.45 2.40 13.05
CA ASN A 192 -8.09 2.67 14.44
C ASN A 192 -8.62 1.59 15.39
N ARG A 193 -9.90 1.16 15.20
CA ARG A 193 -10.52 0.18 16.09
C ARG A 193 -9.88 -1.19 15.98
N ILE A 194 -9.51 -1.64 14.77
CA ILE A 194 -8.89 -2.96 14.62
C ILE A 194 -7.48 -2.97 15.19
N TRP A 195 -6.67 -1.95 14.92
CA TRP A 195 -5.33 -1.87 15.47
C TRP A 195 -5.31 -1.80 17.01
N LEU A 196 -6.31 -1.16 17.62
CA LEU A 196 -6.48 -1.08 19.09
C LEU A 196 -7.32 -2.24 19.65
N HIS A 197 -7.79 -3.17 18.82
CA HIS A 197 -8.54 -4.33 19.29
C HIS A 197 -7.63 -5.27 20.08
N PRO A 198 -7.97 -5.61 21.36
CA PRO A 198 -7.08 -6.39 22.21
C PRO A 198 -6.58 -7.71 21.59
N PRO A 199 -7.41 -8.52 20.89
CA PRO A 199 -6.94 -9.71 20.19
C PRO A 199 -5.91 -9.41 19.09
N PHE A 200 -5.95 -8.24 18.44
CA PHE A 200 -5.01 -7.86 17.38
C PHE A 200 -3.57 -7.67 17.90
N ARG A 201 -3.39 -7.46 19.20
CA ARG A 201 -2.06 -7.46 19.85
C ARG A 201 -1.25 -8.75 19.63
N GLN A 202 -1.92 -9.85 19.36
CA GLN A 202 -1.30 -11.15 19.07
C GLN A 202 -1.10 -11.39 17.57
N TRP A 203 -1.51 -10.43 16.72
CA TRP A 203 -1.34 -10.56 15.28
C TRP A 203 0.15 -10.62 14.92
N ASN A 204 0.51 -11.64 14.14
CA ASN A 204 1.87 -11.90 13.72
C ASN A 204 1.84 -12.74 12.44
N ILE A 205 2.56 -12.30 11.41
CA ILE A 205 2.63 -12.97 10.10
C ILE A 205 4.04 -13.49 9.76
N GLU A 206 4.96 -13.49 10.72
CA GLU A 206 6.34 -13.90 10.46
C GLU A 206 6.44 -15.32 9.88
N ALA A 207 5.66 -16.27 10.40
CA ALA A 207 5.69 -17.66 9.92
C ALA A 207 5.21 -17.80 8.46
N GLU A 208 4.34 -16.91 8.00
CA GLU A 208 3.82 -16.93 6.63
C GLU A 208 4.88 -16.54 5.60
N LEU A 209 5.87 -15.71 6.01
CA LEU A 209 6.93 -15.24 5.12
C LEU A 209 7.77 -16.37 4.53
N ASP A 210 7.84 -17.53 5.20
CA ASP A 210 8.58 -18.69 4.73
C ASP A 210 8.06 -19.23 3.37
N ALA A 211 6.82 -18.90 3.01
CA ALA A 211 6.21 -19.28 1.73
C ALA A 211 6.56 -18.32 0.58
N ILE A 212 7.12 -17.14 0.85
CA ILE A 212 7.46 -16.14 -0.18
C ILE A 212 8.64 -16.61 -1.01
N ARG A 213 8.47 -16.64 -2.34
CA ARG A 213 9.48 -17.09 -3.30
C ARG A 213 10.07 -15.97 -4.14
N CYS A 214 9.33 -14.88 -4.32
CA CYS A 214 9.74 -13.74 -5.12
C CYS A 214 10.79 -12.88 -4.39
N PRO A 215 11.55 -12.02 -5.12
CA PRO A 215 12.46 -11.06 -4.50
C PRO A 215 11.69 -9.97 -3.74
N VAL A 216 12.29 -9.48 -2.64
CA VAL A 216 11.71 -8.45 -1.77
C VAL A 216 12.71 -7.31 -1.54
N LEU A 217 12.32 -6.08 -1.84
CA LEU A 217 12.97 -4.87 -1.34
C LEU A 217 12.17 -4.37 -0.13
N ALA A 218 12.79 -4.39 1.04
CA ALA A 218 12.17 -3.92 2.27
C ALA A 218 12.84 -2.61 2.72
N VAL A 219 12.05 -1.54 2.80
CA VAL A 219 12.49 -0.16 3.06
C VAL A 219 11.85 0.33 4.35
N GLN A 220 12.63 0.94 5.24
CA GLN A 220 12.08 1.58 6.44
C GLN A 220 12.95 2.75 6.89
N GLY A 221 12.32 3.79 7.41
CA GLY A 221 13.00 4.88 8.10
C GLY A 221 13.56 4.44 9.45
N VAL A 222 14.74 4.93 9.80
CA VAL A 222 15.35 4.66 11.12
C VAL A 222 14.54 5.31 12.24
N ASP A 223 13.89 6.43 11.94
CA ASP A 223 13.10 7.22 12.88
C ASP A 223 11.58 6.92 12.75
N ASP A 224 11.22 5.74 12.25
CA ASP A 224 9.83 5.33 12.05
C ASP A 224 9.11 5.27 13.42
N GLU A 225 8.07 6.08 13.55
CA GLU A 225 7.29 6.22 14.78
C GLU A 225 6.23 5.13 14.97
N TYR A 226 5.98 4.27 13.97
CA TYR A 226 5.00 3.19 14.05
C TYR A 226 5.61 1.79 14.14
N GLY A 227 6.88 1.61 13.78
CA GLY A 227 7.51 0.30 13.81
C GLY A 227 9.03 0.38 13.89
N THR A 228 9.65 -0.56 14.62
CA THR A 228 11.11 -0.64 14.66
C THR A 228 11.66 -1.32 13.41
N LEU A 229 12.97 -1.18 13.16
CA LEU A 229 13.65 -1.89 12.06
C LEU A 229 13.55 -3.43 12.15
N GLN A 230 13.07 -3.97 13.27
CA GLN A 230 12.80 -5.42 13.40
C GLN A 230 11.76 -5.90 12.41
N GLN A 231 10.83 -5.02 12.00
CA GLN A 231 9.82 -5.35 11.00
C GLN A 231 10.47 -5.77 9.67
N ILE A 232 11.35 -4.95 9.10
CA ILE A 232 12.01 -5.29 7.83
C ILE A 232 13.15 -6.31 7.98
N ARG A 233 13.86 -6.31 9.10
CA ARG A 233 14.90 -7.30 9.40
C ARG A 233 14.31 -8.69 9.59
N GLY A 234 13.09 -8.80 10.13
CA GLY A 234 12.30 -10.02 10.20
C GLY A 234 12.04 -10.60 8.80
N ILE A 235 11.74 -9.77 7.80
CA ILE A 235 11.61 -10.24 6.41
C ILE A 235 12.91 -10.86 5.93
N ALA A 236 14.03 -10.16 6.08
CA ALA A 236 15.34 -10.62 5.60
C ALA A 236 15.80 -11.92 6.30
N SER A 237 15.35 -12.18 7.52
CA SER A 237 15.69 -13.42 8.24
C SER A 237 14.97 -14.66 7.68
N ARG A 238 13.87 -14.47 6.94
CA ARG A 238 13.00 -15.56 6.43
C ARG A 238 12.97 -15.67 4.92
N VAL A 239 13.04 -14.55 4.22
CA VAL A 239 12.97 -14.50 2.74
C VAL A 239 14.37 -14.30 2.17
N HIS A 240 14.95 -15.36 1.61
CA HIS A 240 16.35 -15.37 1.14
C HIS A 240 16.71 -14.29 0.10
N ARG A 241 15.74 -13.84 -0.71
CA ARG A 241 15.96 -12.84 -1.76
C ARG A 241 15.52 -11.44 -1.29
N THR A 242 15.85 -11.10 -0.05
CA THR A 242 15.51 -9.79 0.52
C THR A 242 16.71 -8.84 0.47
N GLN A 243 16.48 -7.64 -0.05
CA GLN A 243 17.36 -6.49 0.09
C GLN A 243 16.73 -5.52 1.09
N LEU A 244 17.55 -5.07 2.07
CA LEU A 244 17.13 -4.06 3.05
C LEU A 244 17.62 -2.68 2.63
N LEU A 245 16.77 -1.67 2.85
CA LEU A 245 17.11 -0.25 2.74
C LEU A 245 16.62 0.45 4.01
N GLU A 246 17.55 0.69 4.95
CA GLU A 246 17.32 1.44 6.18
C GLU A 246 17.70 2.90 5.91
N LEU A 247 16.74 3.82 6.03
CA LEU A 247 16.92 5.23 5.67
C LEU A 247 17.10 6.07 6.93
N PRO A 248 18.28 6.67 7.16
CA PRO A 248 18.48 7.63 8.25
C PRO A 248 17.63 8.90 7.99
N ASP A 249 17.32 9.64 9.05
CA ASP A 249 16.51 10.87 8.99
C ASP A 249 15.18 10.69 8.22
N CYS A 250 14.52 9.56 8.44
CA CYS A 250 13.30 9.16 7.73
C CYS A 250 12.32 8.49 8.70
N GLY A 251 11.07 8.95 8.69
CA GLY A 251 9.98 8.40 9.50
C GLY A 251 9.22 7.27 8.79
N HIS A 252 7.93 7.11 9.17
CA HIS A 252 7.06 6.04 8.68
C HIS A 252 6.71 6.13 7.18
N SER A 253 6.98 7.25 6.52
CA SER A 253 6.59 7.45 5.12
C SER A 253 7.78 7.67 4.18
N PRO A 254 8.65 6.67 3.94
CA PRO A 254 9.86 6.81 3.13
C PRO A 254 9.65 7.47 1.76
N HIS A 255 8.53 7.15 1.10
CA HIS A 255 8.16 7.72 -0.20
C HIS A 255 7.80 9.21 -0.15
N LYS A 256 7.52 9.76 1.05
CA LYS A 256 7.27 11.20 1.28
C LYS A 256 8.53 11.91 1.76
N ASP A 257 9.25 11.27 2.68
CA ASP A 257 10.41 11.87 3.34
C ASP A 257 11.64 11.86 2.43
N GLN A 258 11.87 10.76 1.71
CA GLN A 258 13.03 10.56 0.83
C GLN A 258 12.62 9.95 -0.53
N PRO A 259 11.73 10.62 -1.30
CA PRO A 259 11.13 10.06 -2.50
C PRO A 259 12.16 9.61 -3.54
N GLN A 260 13.23 10.37 -3.76
CA GLN A 260 14.22 10.05 -4.78
C GLN A 260 15.00 8.78 -4.43
N GLN A 261 15.40 8.59 -3.17
CA GLN A 261 16.12 7.39 -2.74
C GLN A 261 15.24 6.13 -2.90
N VAL A 262 13.94 6.25 -2.54
CA VAL A 262 12.98 5.15 -2.72
C VAL A 262 12.77 4.83 -4.20
N ILE A 263 12.65 5.84 -5.07
CA ILE A 263 12.51 5.67 -6.52
C ILE A 263 13.75 4.96 -7.08
N ASP A 264 14.93 5.48 -6.81
CA ASP A 264 16.19 4.94 -7.37
C ASP A 264 16.43 3.48 -6.93
N ALA A 265 16.21 3.19 -5.64
CA ALA A 265 16.30 1.83 -5.11
C ALA A 265 15.28 0.89 -5.75
N THR A 266 14.02 1.33 -5.88
CA THR A 266 12.94 0.53 -6.49
C THR A 266 13.23 0.23 -7.95
N VAL A 267 13.62 1.25 -8.73
CA VAL A 267 13.93 1.09 -10.16
C VAL A 267 15.13 0.15 -10.35
N SER A 268 16.18 0.34 -9.56
CA SER A 268 17.36 -0.53 -9.59
C SER A 268 16.98 -1.98 -9.27
N PHE A 269 16.20 -2.18 -8.21
CA PHE A 269 15.77 -3.49 -7.75
C PHE A 269 14.88 -4.21 -8.77
N ILE A 270 13.85 -3.57 -9.31
CA ILE A 270 12.98 -4.16 -10.33
C ILE A 270 13.80 -4.55 -11.57
N ASN A 271 14.71 -3.69 -12.03
CA ASN A 271 15.53 -3.97 -13.21
C ASN A 271 16.53 -5.12 -12.98
N GLN A 272 17.02 -5.32 -11.75
CA GLN A 272 17.88 -6.45 -11.40
C GLN A 272 17.17 -7.80 -11.52
N TRP A 273 15.86 -7.84 -11.20
CA TRP A 273 15.07 -9.08 -11.17
C TRP A 273 14.13 -9.22 -12.37
N ARG A 274 14.10 -8.23 -13.26
CA ARG A 274 13.32 -8.29 -14.49
C ARG A 274 13.91 -9.36 -15.39
N GLN A 275 13.11 -10.39 -15.70
CA GLN A 275 13.49 -11.34 -16.75
C GLN A 275 13.44 -10.62 -18.11
N PRO A 276 14.38 -10.91 -19.01
CA PRO A 276 14.41 -10.33 -20.35
C PRO A 276 13.23 -10.76 -21.21
#